data_109fe8364f7829eb2d30de57ad2518a0
#
_entry.id   109fe8364f7829eb2d30de57ad2518a0
#
_cell.length_a   1.000
_cell.length_b   1.000
_cell.length_c   1.000
_cell.angle_alpha   90.00
_cell.angle_beta   90.00
_cell.angle_gamma   90.00
#
_symmetry.space_group_name_H-M   'P 1'
#
loop_
_entity.id
_entity.type
_entity.pdbx_description
1 polymer ?
#
loop_
_entity_poly.entity_id
_entity_poly.type
_entity_poly.pdbx_seq_one_letter_code
_entity_poly.pdbx_strand_id
1 'polypeptide(L)'
;MTEPNDTLPPENETPEAQTPSPAPESQQPAGTPLKSPPAITVRAPSAETVWAEIVVAINYLTRLDLRLREEPKPRIVRRSMSWFPVIGAVIGFSGAGVDWIMTQIGLPGLMTAAFAVISMLWLTRAMHEEEFASMANLYSKGINGDQQKGWLKEERSVQYGTLAVILVMIMKIGAIASLNSSEFVFQTLIVSSCWSRTLMVVTTGWLRPLQGDPVADYFQQPSALRVVLALILGVGITFFAFDSYAPLALTLGAAAGLIVALVGANHLRGYNGALLGTLQNIVELTVLGTALAIQ
;
A
#
# COMPACT_ATOMS: atom_id res chain seq x y z
N MET A 1 -83.31 -10.58 23.93
CA MET A 1 -83.52 -10.42 22.52
C MET A 1 -82.20 -10.69 21.85
N THR A 2 -82.07 -11.88 21.42
CA THR A 2 -81.41 -12.52 20.29
C THR A 2 -80.12 -11.93 19.76
N GLU A 3 -79.01 -12.56 20.12
CA GLU A 3 -77.74 -12.58 19.36
C GLU A 3 -77.97 -13.27 18.02
N PRO A 4 -77.27 -12.87 16.95
CA PRO A 4 -77.00 -13.74 15.84
C PRO A 4 -75.54 -14.27 15.93
N ASN A 5 -75.51 -15.56 15.86
CA ASN A 5 -74.43 -16.47 15.71
C ASN A 5 -73.81 -16.30 14.27
N ASP A 6 -72.54 -15.84 14.19
CA ASP A 6 -71.78 -15.83 12.93
C ASP A 6 -70.70 -16.89 13.01
N THR A 7 -71.04 -18.05 12.47
CA THR A 7 -70.09 -19.15 12.21
C THR A 7 -69.25 -18.85 10.97
N LEU A 8 -67.97 -18.66 11.14
CA LEU A 8 -66.98 -18.60 10.07
C LEU A 8 -66.85 -19.97 9.37
N PRO A 9 -66.70 -20.02 8.03
CA PRO A 9 -66.50 -21.28 7.32
C PRO A 9 -65.06 -21.79 7.51
N PRO A 10 -64.80 -23.11 7.33
CA PRO A 10 -63.52 -23.74 7.59
C PRO A 10 -62.47 -23.30 6.59
N GLU A 11 -61.26 -23.02 7.09
CA GLU A 11 -60.08 -22.74 6.28
C GLU A 11 -59.78 -23.93 5.34
N ASN A 12 -59.68 -23.61 4.04
CA ASN A 12 -59.21 -24.53 3.02
C ASN A 12 -57.75 -24.87 3.28
N GLU A 13 -57.46 -26.11 3.58
CA GLU A 13 -56.13 -26.68 3.59
C GLU A 13 -55.51 -26.56 2.18
N THR A 14 -54.45 -25.75 2.08
CA THR A 14 -53.60 -25.66 0.89
C THR A 14 -52.78 -26.96 0.79
N PRO A 15 -52.71 -27.63 -0.37
CA PRO A 15 -51.92 -28.85 -0.52
C PRO A 15 -50.44 -28.53 -0.32
N GLU A 16 -49.73 -29.29 0.53
CA GLU A 16 -48.29 -29.28 0.66
C GLU A 16 -47.62 -29.43 -0.71
N ALA A 17 -46.88 -28.40 -1.10
CA ALA A 17 -46.02 -28.45 -2.26
C ALA A 17 -44.88 -29.44 -1.99
N GLN A 18 -44.89 -30.58 -2.66
CA GLN A 18 -43.79 -31.54 -2.65
C GLN A 18 -42.54 -30.86 -3.18
N THR A 19 -41.54 -30.73 -2.32
CA THR A 19 -40.17 -30.31 -2.68
C THR A 19 -39.59 -31.30 -3.69
N PRO A 20 -39.16 -30.85 -4.89
CA PRO A 20 -38.51 -31.75 -5.83
C PRO A 20 -37.20 -32.29 -5.25
N SER A 21 -37.02 -33.60 -5.36
CA SER A 21 -35.79 -34.33 -5.02
C SER A 21 -34.59 -33.68 -5.76
N PRO A 22 -33.43 -33.48 -5.08
CA PRO A 22 -32.27 -32.94 -5.75
C PRO A 22 -31.80 -33.87 -6.87
N ALA A 23 -31.58 -33.29 -8.04
CA ALA A 23 -31.00 -33.98 -9.20
C ALA A 23 -29.60 -34.51 -8.83
N PRO A 24 -29.19 -35.67 -9.40
CA PRO A 24 -27.88 -36.26 -9.11
C PRO A 24 -26.79 -35.29 -9.54
N GLU A 25 -25.90 -34.90 -8.59
CA GLU A 25 -24.69 -34.15 -8.85
C GLU A 25 -23.87 -34.84 -9.95
N SER A 26 -23.73 -34.18 -11.09
CA SER A 26 -22.80 -34.57 -12.11
C SER A 26 -21.39 -34.47 -11.54
N GLN A 27 -20.78 -35.61 -11.26
CA GLN A 27 -19.36 -35.69 -10.88
C GLN A 27 -18.52 -35.12 -12.04
N GLN A 28 -18.07 -33.87 -11.89
CA GLN A 28 -17.00 -33.33 -12.73
C GLN A 28 -15.74 -34.17 -12.49
N PRO A 29 -15.05 -34.64 -13.55
CA PRO A 29 -13.81 -35.36 -13.41
C PRO A 29 -12.82 -34.44 -12.68
N ALA A 30 -12.24 -34.94 -11.58
CA ALA A 30 -11.22 -34.26 -10.81
C ALA A 30 -10.08 -33.84 -11.75
N GLY A 31 -10.04 -32.55 -12.09
CA GLY A 31 -8.94 -31.97 -12.84
C GLY A 31 -7.65 -32.20 -12.07
N THR A 32 -6.66 -32.80 -12.75
CA THR A 32 -5.31 -33.00 -12.21
C THR A 32 -4.82 -31.66 -11.66
N PRO A 33 -4.40 -31.56 -10.38
CA PRO A 33 -3.94 -30.30 -9.85
C PRO A 33 -2.75 -29.82 -10.67
N LEU A 34 -2.86 -28.64 -11.25
CA LEU A 34 -1.76 -27.96 -11.94
C LEU A 34 -0.58 -27.90 -10.98
N LYS A 35 0.50 -28.63 -11.30
CA LYS A 35 1.76 -28.53 -10.59
C LYS A 35 2.18 -27.06 -10.60
N SER A 36 2.21 -26.44 -9.43
CA SER A 36 2.80 -25.12 -9.24
C SER A 36 4.22 -25.11 -9.82
N PRO A 37 4.61 -24.05 -10.55
CA PRO A 37 5.96 -23.95 -11.08
C PRO A 37 6.99 -24.10 -9.94
N PRO A 38 8.16 -24.70 -10.20
CA PRO A 38 9.17 -24.91 -9.18
C PRO A 38 9.56 -23.57 -8.57
N ALA A 39 9.27 -23.39 -7.29
CA ALA A 39 9.71 -22.22 -6.54
C ALA A 39 11.26 -22.19 -6.60
N ILE A 40 11.82 -21.01 -6.94
CA ILE A 40 13.26 -20.77 -6.83
C ILE A 40 13.61 -20.95 -5.35
N THR A 41 14.11 -22.12 -5.00
CA THR A 41 14.55 -22.43 -3.64
C THR A 41 15.91 -21.77 -3.41
N VAL A 42 15.91 -20.49 -3.10
CA VAL A 42 17.05 -19.89 -2.40
C VAL A 42 17.09 -20.57 -1.02
N ARG A 43 18.26 -21.13 -0.66
CA ARG A 43 18.49 -21.85 0.61
C ARG A 43 18.03 -20.93 1.75
N ALA A 44 16.83 -21.17 2.29
CA ALA A 44 16.14 -20.25 3.19
C ALA A 44 16.96 -20.10 4.48
N PRO A 45 17.36 -18.88 4.84
CA PRO A 45 18.10 -18.62 6.06
C PRO A 45 17.23 -18.85 7.30
N SER A 46 17.88 -19.03 8.47
CA SER A 46 17.17 -19.11 9.75
C SER A 46 16.36 -17.83 10.01
N ALA A 47 15.16 -17.96 10.58
CA ALA A 47 14.21 -16.85 10.82
C ALA A 47 14.71 -15.73 11.78
N GLU A 48 15.95 -15.80 12.25
CA GLU A 48 16.53 -14.82 13.19
C GLU A 48 17.67 -13.98 12.60
N THR A 49 17.91 -14.05 11.29
CA THR A 49 18.99 -13.35 10.62
C THR A 49 18.56 -11.99 10.06
N VAL A 50 19.51 -11.09 9.81
CA VAL A 50 19.30 -9.82 9.09
C VAL A 50 18.66 -10.08 7.71
N TRP A 51 19.01 -11.20 7.08
CA TRP A 51 18.37 -11.62 5.82
C TRP A 51 16.85 -11.82 5.96
N ALA A 52 16.40 -12.41 7.07
CA ALA A 52 14.96 -12.57 7.31
C ALA A 52 14.25 -11.21 7.47
N GLU A 53 14.90 -10.21 8.08
CA GLU A 53 14.38 -8.84 8.16
C GLU A 53 14.21 -8.25 6.74
N ILE A 54 15.18 -8.42 5.85
CA ILE A 54 15.13 -7.97 4.45
C ILE A 54 14.04 -8.70 3.67
N VAL A 55 13.94 -10.02 3.79
CA VAL A 55 12.90 -10.82 3.13
C VAL A 55 11.51 -10.37 3.54
N VAL A 56 11.27 -10.13 4.85
CA VAL A 56 9.98 -9.62 5.32
C VAL A 56 9.68 -8.24 4.73
N ALA A 57 10.67 -7.33 4.66
CA ALA A 57 10.50 -6.03 4.05
C ALA A 57 10.17 -6.12 2.55
N ILE A 58 10.86 -7.00 1.81
CA ILE A 58 10.59 -7.25 0.39
C ILE A 58 9.16 -7.81 0.20
N ASN A 59 8.80 -8.85 0.94
CA ASN A 59 7.48 -9.49 0.82
C ASN A 59 6.33 -8.53 1.14
N TYR A 60 6.54 -7.61 2.08
CA TYR A 60 5.54 -6.62 2.39
C TYR A 60 5.44 -5.52 1.33
N LEU A 61 6.56 -4.89 0.96
CA LEU A 61 6.56 -3.73 0.08
C LEU A 61 6.46 -4.08 -1.41
N THR A 62 6.66 -5.34 -1.77
CA THR A 62 6.65 -5.79 -3.15
C THR A 62 5.79 -7.04 -3.35
N ARG A 63 5.55 -7.39 -4.60
CA ARG A 63 4.87 -8.63 -4.96
C ARG A 63 5.76 -9.88 -4.95
N LEU A 64 7.04 -9.72 -4.62
CA LEU A 64 7.97 -10.83 -4.55
C LEU A 64 7.65 -11.66 -3.31
N ASP A 65 7.39 -12.94 -3.50
CA ASP A 65 7.10 -13.90 -2.41
C ASP A 65 8.35 -14.74 -2.14
N LEU A 66 9.25 -14.19 -1.33
CA LEU A 66 10.47 -14.89 -0.91
C LEU A 66 10.16 -15.76 0.31
N ARG A 67 10.39 -17.05 0.21
CA ARG A 67 10.05 -17.98 1.29
C ARG A 67 11.11 -17.99 2.39
N LEU A 68 10.65 -17.81 3.62
CA LEU A 68 11.40 -18.14 4.83
C LEU A 68 11.11 -19.62 5.20
N ARG A 69 12.01 -20.24 5.95
CA ARG A 69 11.82 -21.61 6.46
C ARG A 69 10.67 -21.72 7.45
N GLU A 70 10.46 -20.69 8.21
CA GLU A 70 9.46 -20.58 9.28
C GLU A 70 8.77 -19.22 9.19
N GLU A 71 7.58 -19.12 9.74
CA GLU A 71 6.91 -17.83 9.87
C GLU A 71 7.75 -16.83 10.68
N PRO A 72 7.88 -15.57 10.21
CA PRO A 72 8.69 -14.59 10.90
C PRO A 72 8.10 -14.24 12.26
N LYS A 73 8.92 -14.34 13.31
CA LYS A 73 8.51 -13.92 14.66
C LYS A 73 8.17 -12.42 14.66
N PRO A 74 7.23 -11.94 15.50
CA PRO A 74 6.85 -10.52 15.56
C PRO A 74 8.02 -9.56 15.76
N ARG A 75 9.10 -10.02 16.41
CA ARG A 75 10.34 -9.24 16.57
C ARG A 75 11.04 -8.99 15.23
N ILE A 76 11.06 -9.97 14.33
CA ILE A 76 11.68 -9.85 12.99
C ILE A 76 10.84 -8.92 12.12
N VAL A 77 9.52 -9.03 12.17
CA VAL A 77 8.60 -8.13 11.45
C VAL A 77 8.85 -6.67 11.85
N ARG A 78 8.91 -6.35 13.16
CA ARG A 78 9.24 -5.00 13.63
C ARG A 78 10.62 -4.52 13.20
N ARG A 79 11.60 -5.42 13.13
CA ARG A 79 12.96 -5.10 12.70
C ARG A 79 13.07 -4.89 11.20
N SER A 80 12.23 -5.54 10.40
CA SER A 80 12.24 -5.40 8.94
C SER A 80 11.96 -3.98 8.48
N MET A 81 11.24 -3.19 9.27
CA MET A 81 10.91 -1.80 8.94
C MET A 81 12.16 -0.93 8.74
N SER A 82 13.30 -1.22 9.39
CA SER A 82 14.54 -0.49 9.14
C SER A 82 15.07 -0.62 7.71
N TRP A 83 14.61 -1.63 6.96
CA TRP A 83 14.99 -1.86 5.56
C TRP A 83 14.04 -1.20 4.55
N PHE A 84 12.94 -0.61 4.99
CA PHE A 84 11.95 0.05 4.12
C PHE A 84 12.57 1.12 3.20
N PRO A 85 13.51 1.98 3.66
CA PRO A 85 14.18 2.93 2.78
C PRO A 85 14.92 2.28 1.62
N VAL A 86 15.64 1.19 1.90
CA VAL A 86 16.41 0.45 0.89
C VAL A 86 15.49 -0.20 -0.14
N ILE A 87 14.43 -0.87 0.32
CA ILE A 87 13.44 -1.47 -0.59
C ILE A 87 12.71 -0.38 -1.37
N GLY A 88 12.41 0.76 -0.75
CA GLY A 88 11.89 1.94 -1.44
C GLY A 88 12.81 2.41 -2.57
N ALA A 89 14.12 2.53 -2.31
CA ALA A 89 15.11 2.87 -3.34
C ALA A 89 15.12 1.85 -4.49
N VAL A 90 15.00 0.55 -4.20
CA VAL A 90 14.91 -0.51 -5.22
C VAL A 90 13.63 -0.37 -6.06
N ILE A 91 12.50 -0.01 -5.45
CA ILE A 91 11.25 0.25 -6.17
C ILE A 91 11.42 1.46 -7.11
N GLY A 92 11.99 2.56 -6.61
CA GLY A 92 12.28 3.75 -7.43
C GLY A 92 13.25 3.44 -8.58
N PHE A 93 14.31 2.66 -8.29
CA PHE A 93 15.25 2.18 -9.28
C PHE A 93 14.57 1.37 -10.40
N SER A 94 13.60 0.50 -10.06
CA SER A 94 12.86 -0.28 -11.06
C SER A 94 12.05 0.61 -11.99
N GLY A 95 11.37 1.64 -11.46
CA GLY A 95 10.64 2.62 -12.24
C GLY A 95 11.56 3.43 -13.17
N ALA A 96 12.67 3.93 -12.62
CA ALA A 96 13.68 4.66 -13.37
C ALA A 96 14.32 3.83 -14.49
N GLY A 97 14.60 2.55 -14.21
CA GLY A 97 15.12 1.62 -15.22
C GLY A 97 14.15 1.40 -16.37
N VAL A 98 12.84 1.29 -16.08
CA VAL A 98 11.81 1.18 -17.13
C VAL A 98 11.69 2.48 -17.91
N ASP A 99 11.69 3.65 -17.27
CA ASP A 99 11.70 4.94 -17.95
C ASP A 99 12.86 5.05 -18.92
N TRP A 100 14.07 4.72 -18.44
CA TRP A 100 15.28 4.74 -19.26
C TRP A 100 15.18 3.82 -20.48
N ILE A 101 14.74 2.56 -20.29
CA ILE A 101 14.57 1.60 -21.40
C ILE A 101 13.57 2.14 -22.43
N MET A 102 12.43 2.65 -21.96
CA MET A 102 11.39 3.18 -22.85
C MET A 102 11.86 4.43 -23.61
N THR A 103 12.70 5.24 -23.00
CA THR A 103 13.37 6.39 -23.65
C THR A 103 14.33 5.92 -24.75
N GLN A 104 15.13 4.85 -24.51
CA GLN A 104 16.05 4.31 -25.52
C GLN A 104 15.35 3.78 -26.79
N ILE A 105 14.13 3.28 -26.66
CA ILE A 105 13.31 2.85 -27.82
C ILE A 105 12.52 3.99 -28.46
N GLY A 106 12.72 5.23 -28.00
CA GLY A 106 12.19 6.44 -28.66
C GLY A 106 10.76 6.81 -28.28
N LEU A 107 10.22 6.31 -27.14
CA LEU A 107 8.88 6.70 -26.68
C LEU A 107 8.85 8.15 -26.16
N PRO A 108 7.73 8.87 -26.37
CA PRO A 108 7.54 10.20 -25.79
C PRO A 108 7.58 10.19 -24.25
N GLY A 109 8.11 11.25 -23.62
CA GLY A 109 8.31 11.34 -22.17
C GLY A 109 7.08 11.06 -21.32
N LEU A 110 5.88 11.43 -21.78
CA LEU A 110 4.64 11.08 -21.07
C LEU A 110 4.39 9.57 -21.03
N MET A 111 4.75 8.86 -22.10
CA MET A 111 4.59 7.40 -22.16
C MET A 111 5.66 6.70 -21.33
N THR A 112 6.92 7.16 -21.37
CA THR A 112 7.99 6.60 -20.55
C THR A 112 7.69 6.73 -19.07
N ALA A 113 7.23 7.92 -18.64
CA ALA A 113 6.78 8.18 -17.28
C ALA A 113 5.60 7.29 -16.87
N ALA A 114 4.62 7.08 -17.76
CA ALA A 114 3.50 6.18 -17.50
C ALA A 114 3.97 4.73 -17.29
N PHE A 115 4.88 4.23 -18.13
CA PHE A 115 5.45 2.89 -17.96
C PHE A 115 6.28 2.77 -16.68
N ALA A 116 7.03 3.80 -16.28
CA ALA A 116 7.72 3.85 -15.00
C ALA A 116 6.75 3.68 -13.83
N VAL A 117 5.68 4.48 -13.80
CA VAL A 117 4.64 4.39 -12.75
C VAL A 117 3.95 3.02 -12.75
N ILE A 118 3.58 2.49 -13.92
CA ILE A 118 2.96 1.16 -14.05
C ILE A 118 3.89 0.08 -13.49
N SER A 119 5.20 0.15 -13.76
CA SER A 119 6.16 -0.83 -13.25
C SER A 119 6.27 -0.79 -11.72
N MET A 120 6.27 0.40 -11.13
CA MET A 120 6.28 0.59 -9.67
C MET A 120 4.99 0.07 -9.04
N LEU A 121 3.82 0.40 -9.62
CA LEU A 121 2.52 -0.12 -9.17
C LEU A 121 2.45 -1.64 -9.27
N TRP A 122 2.93 -2.19 -10.39
CA TRP A 122 2.99 -3.63 -10.56
C TRP A 122 3.88 -4.30 -9.51
N LEU A 123 5.04 -3.72 -9.21
CA LEU A 123 5.98 -4.24 -8.22
C LEU A 123 5.41 -4.17 -6.80
N THR A 124 4.70 -3.08 -6.45
CA THR A 124 4.12 -2.85 -5.12
C THR A 124 2.71 -3.40 -4.94
N ARG A 125 2.11 -4.03 -5.96
CA ARG A 125 0.68 -4.45 -6.01
C ARG A 125 -0.29 -3.27 -5.86
N ALA A 126 0.13 -2.05 -6.12
CA ALA A 126 -0.62 -0.82 -5.87
C ALA A 126 -1.15 -0.70 -4.43
N MET A 127 -0.47 -1.33 -3.45
CA MET A 127 -0.94 -1.42 -2.07
C MET A 127 -1.12 -0.04 -1.43
N HIS A 128 -0.17 0.86 -1.64
CA HIS A 128 -0.23 2.20 -1.05
C HIS A 128 -1.27 3.10 -1.73
N GLU A 129 -1.56 2.85 -2.99
CA GLU A 129 -2.62 3.52 -3.74
C GLU A 129 -4.01 3.07 -3.24
N GLU A 130 -4.18 1.79 -2.92
CA GLU A 130 -5.40 1.27 -2.29
C GLU A 130 -5.60 1.85 -0.89
N GLU A 131 -4.52 1.91 -0.09
CA GLU A 131 -4.50 2.54 1.23
C GLU A 131 -4.86 4.04 1.14
N PHE A 132 -4.31 4.76 0.15
CA PHE A 132 -4.63 6.15 -0.13
C PHE A 132 -6.09 6.35 -0.52
N ALA A 133 -6.63 5.48 -1.39
CA ALA A 133 -8.05 5.49 -1.74
C ALA A 133 -8.94 5.29 -0.51
N SER A 134 -8.56 4.38 0.37
CA SER A 134 -9.28 4.11 1.62
C SER A 134 -9.32 5.34 2.52
N MET A 135 -8.20 6.07 2.65
CA MET A 135 -8.15 7.31 3.42
C MET A 135 -9.03 8.40 2.81
N ALA A 136 -8.97 8.60 1.49
CA ALA A 136 -9.79 9.59 0.79
C ALA A 136 -11.30 9.32 0.99
N ASN A 137 -11.69 8.04 0.97
CA ASN A 137 -13.05 7.63 1.24
C ASN A 137 -13.47 7.90 2.69
N LEU A 138 -12.60 7.66 3.67
CA LEU A 138 -12.85 7.96 5.09
C LEU A 138 -13.09 9.46 5.31
N TYR A 139 -12.22 10.30 4.75
CA TYR A 139 -12.33 11.75 4.87
C TYR A 139 -13.61 12.31 4.21
N SER A 140 -13.96 11.83 3.03
CA SER A 140 -15.12 12.32 2.29
C SER A 140 -16.46 12.14 3.04
N LYS A 141 -16.52 11.18 3.95
CA LYS A 141 -17.72 10.87 4.74
C LYS A 141 -17.68 11.34 6.19
N GLY A 142 -16.61 12.01 6.62
CA GLY A 142 -16.45 12.48 7.99
C GLY A 142 -16.38 11.33 9.01
N ILE A 143 -15.96 10.12 8.58
CA ILE A 143 -15.89 8.94 9.43
C ILE A 143 -14.65 9.01 10.32
N ASN A 144 -14.86 8.97 11.63
CA ASN A 144 -13.80 8.94 12.64
C ASN A 144 -13.37 7.51 12.94
N GLY A 145 -12.17 7.35 13.56
CA GLY A 145 -11.56 6.06 13.85
C GLY A 145 -12.45 5.04 14.57
N ASP A 146 -13.36 5.48 15.42
CA ASP A 146 -14.29 4.61 16.16
C ASP A 146 -15.36 3.97 15.24
N GLN A 147 -15.68 4.62 14.11
CA GLN A 147 -16.67 4.17 13.13
C GLN A 147 -16.06 3.31 12.02
N GLN A 148 -14.74 3.30 11.88
CA GLN A 148 -14.03 2.62 10.80
C GLN A 148 -14.28 1.10 10.75
N LYS A 149 -14.47 0.45 11.92
CA LYS A 149 -14.69 -1.01 12.02
C LYS A 149 -15.98 -1.50 11.34
N GLY A 150 -17.01 -0.66 11.25
CA GLY A 150 -18.27 -0.96 10.59
C GLY A 150 -18.23 -0.70 9.08
N TRP A 151 -17.37 0.20 8.67
CA TRP A 151 -17.39 0.81 7.34
C TRP A 151 -16.65 0.02 6.26
N LEU A 152 -15.64 -0.77 6.62
CA LEU A 152 -14.95 -1.70 5.70
C LEU A 152 -15.87 -2.73 5.07
N LYS A 153 -17.14 -2.85 5.53
CA LYS A 153 -18.16 -3.76 4.99
C LYS A 153 -19.11 -3.11 3.99
N GLU A 154 -19.10 -1.79 3.80
CA GLU A 154 -20.02 -1.10 2.88
C GLU A 154 -19.33 -0.67 1.59
N GLU A 155 -19.56 -1.42 0.52
CA GLU A 155 -19.00 -1.23 -0.84
C GLU A 155 -19.41 0.09 -1.55
N ARG A 156 -20.23 0.95 -0.97
CA ARG A 156 -20.83 2.11 -1.67
C ARG A 156 -19.98 3.37 -1.75
N SER A 157 -18.71 3.34 -1.31
CA SER A 157 -17.88 4.54 -1.22
C SER A 157 -16.64 4.59 -2.12
N VAL A 158 -16.65 3.83 -3.18
CA VAL A 158 -15.49 3.69 -4.10
C VAL A 158 -15.15 4.98 -4.85
N GLN A 159 -16.08 5.93 -4.99
CA GLN A 159 -15.96 7.05 -5.93
C GLN A 159 -14.86 8.07 -5.56
N TYR A 160 -14.78 8.52 -4.31
CA TYR A 160 -13.80 9.53 -3.90
C TYR A 160 -12.37 8.98 -3.89
N GLY A 161 -12.19 7.77 -3.37
CA GLY A 161 -10.90 7.11 -3.37
C GLY A 161 -10.36 6.88 -4.77
N THR A 162 -11.21 6.42 -5.69
CA THR A 162 -10.83 6.21 -7.10
C THR A 162 -10.44 7.53 -7.76
N LEU A 163 -11.23 8.60 -7.56
CA LEU A 163 -10.90 9.91 -8.09
C LEU A 163 -9.58 10.44 -7.52
N ALA A 164 -9.36 10.30 -6.22
CA ALA A 164 -8.12 10.74 -5.57
C ALA A 164 -6.89 10.01 -6.14
N VAL A 165 -6.97 8.68 -6.32
CA VAL A 165 -5.89 7.89 -6.94
C VAL A 165 -5.64 8.33 -8.38
N ILE A 166 -6.68 8.52 -9.20
CA ILE A 166 -6.53 8.98 -10.58
C ILE A 166 -5.79 10.32 -10.62
N LEU A 167 -6.18 11.28 -9.78
CA LEU A 167 -5.53 12.59 -9.73
C LEU A 167 -4.06 12.49 -9.31
N VAL A 168 -3.74 11.70 -8.28
CA VAL A 168 -2.35 11.48 -7.85
C VAL A 168 -1.53 10.79 -8.95
N MET A 169 -2.10 9.82 -9.66
CA MET A 169 -1.39 9.16 -10.78
C MET A 169 -1.11 10.14 -11.93
N ILE A 170 -2.09 10.96 -12.30
CA ILE A 170 -1.89 12.01 -13.31
C ILE A 170 -0.76 12.97 -12.90
N MET A 171 -0.77 13.40 -11.62
CA MET A 171 0.28 14.29 -11.10
C MET A 171 1.66 13.61 -11.09
N LYS A 172 1.78 12.36 -10.66
CA LYS A 172 3.04 11.60 -10.68
C LYS A 172 3.57 11.44 -12.10
N ILE A 173 2.74 10.98 -13.04
CA ILE A 173 3.12 10.81 -14.45
C ILE A 173 3.52 12.15 -15.07
N GLY A 174 2.72 13.20 -14.86
CA GLY A 174 3.02 14.54 -15.37
C GLY A 174 4.32 15.10 -14.81
N ALA A 175 4.57 14.92 -13.50
CA ALA A 175 5.81 15.35 -12.87
C ALA A 175 7.03 14.63 -13.44
N ILE A 176 6.99 13.31 -13.55
CA ILE A 176 8.11 12.52 -14.12
C ILE A 176 8.36 12.91 -15.56
N ALA A 177 7.31 13.04 -16.38
CA ALA A 177 7.41 13.42 -17.79
C ALA A 177 7.97 14.82 -18.02
N SER A 178 7.93 15.68 -16.99
CA SER A 178 8.42 17.07 -17.06
C SER A 178 9.85 17.22 -16.53
N LEU A 179 10.51 16.15 -16.08
CA LEU A 179 11.91 16.19 -15.66
C LEU A 179 12.84 16.28 -16.89
N ASN A 180 13.90 17.07 -16.78
CA ASN A 180 14.75 17.49 -17.90
C ASN A 180 15.63 16.37 -18.50
N SER A 181 15.95 15.34 -17.72
CA SER A 181 16.87 14.27 -18.16
C SER A 181 16.53 12.94 -17.51
N SER A 182 16.86 11.85 -18.21
CA SER A 182 16.69 10.50 -17.66
C SER A 182 17.54 10.27 -16.40
N GLU A 183 18.69 10.91 -16.28
CA GLU A 183 19.51 10.84 -15.07
C GLU A 183 18.77 11.46 -13.88
N PHE A 184 18.16 12.62 -14.08
CA PHE A 184 17.42 13.31 -13.03
C PHE A 184 16.11 12.57 -12.68
N VAL A 185 15.44 11.95 -13.66
CA VAL A 185 14.34 10.99 -13.42
C VAL A 185 14.81 9.86 -12.52
N PHE A 186 15.99 9.29 -12.83
CA PHE A 186 16.55 8.18 -12.08
C PHE A 186 16.79 8.54 -10.60
N GLN A 187 17.45 9.66 -10.37
CA GLN A 187 17.72 10.17 -9.03
C GLN A 187 16.42 10.48 -8.28
N THR A 188 15.46 11.14 -8.94
CA THR A 188 14.19 11.56 -8.33
C THR A 188 13.33 10.37 -7.92
N LEU A 189 13.20 9.33 -8.76
CA LEU A 189 12.40 8.15 -8.43
C LEU A 189 13.00 7.35 -7.28
N ILE A 190 14.33 7.25 -7.22
CA ILE A 190 15.00 6.59 -6.07
C ILE A 190 14.73 7.37 -4.78
N VAL A 191 14.93 8.70 -4.79
CA VAL A 191 14.78 9.55 -3.61
C VAL A 191 13.34 9.59 -3.15
N SER A 192 12.37 9.81 -4.05
CA SER A 192 10.96 9.89 -3.70
C SER A 192 10.44 8.60 -3.06
N SER A 193 10.80 7.45 -3.65
CA SER A 193 10.40 6.15 -3.14
C SER A 193 11.13 5.76 -1.85
N CYS A 194 12.41 6.09 -1.71
CA CYS A 194 13.18 5.86 -0.50
C CYS A 194 12.67 6.71 0.67
N TRP A 195 12.54 8.02 0.46
CA TRP A 195 12.20 8.96 1.52
C TRP A 195 10.77 8.76 2.02
N SER A 196 9.82 8.49 1.14
CA SER A 196 8.44 8.20 1.55
C SER A 196 8.35 6.98 2.48
N ARG A 197 9.08 5.88 2.19
CA ARG A 197 9.13 4.69 3.03
C ARG A 197 9.89 4.92 4.34
N THR A 198 10.88 5.80 4.32
CA THR A 198 11.57 6.25 5.56
C THR A 198 10.59 6.93 6.49
N LEU A 199 9.79 7.87 5.98
CA LEU A 199 8.81 8.61 6.79
C LEU A 199 7.65 7.72 7.27
N MET A 200 7.28 6.65 6.55
CA MET A 200 6.36 5.64 7.08
C MET A 200 6.91 5.02 8.36
N VAL A 201 8.18 4.64 8.39
CA VAL A 201 8.82 4.06 9.59
C VAL A 201 8.89 5.07 10.73
N VAL A 202 9.21 6.32 10.45
CA VAL A 202 9.22 7.40 11.46
C VAL A 202 7.82 7.56 12.07
N THR A 203 6.79 7.59 11.24
CA THR A 203 5.40 7.74 11.67
C THR A 203 4.94 6.58 12.55
N THR A 204 5.25 5.34 12.17
CA THR A 204 4.93 4.15 12.99
C THR A 204 5.72 4.09 14.30
N GLY A 205 6.91 4.69 14.36
CA GLY A 205 7.69 4.82 15.59
C GLY A 205 7.12 5.85 16.56
N TRP A 206 6.41 6.84 16.05
CA TRP A 206 5.84 7.94 16.83
C TRP A 206 4.37 7.72 17.21
N LEU A 207 3.54 7.27 16.27
CA LEU A 207 2.12 7.03 16.49
C LEU A 207 1.86 5.63 17.04
N ARG A 208 0.77 5.49 17.79
CA ARG A 208 0.31 4.18 18.28
C ARG A 208 -0.39 3.40 17.16
N PRO A 209 -0.20 2.08 17.09
CA PRO A 209 -0.93 1.25 16.15
C PRO A 209 -2.43 1.26 16.47
N LEU A 210 -3.26 1.39 15.43
CA LEU A 210 -4.71 1.29 15.57
C LEU A 210 -5.09 -0.19 15.67
N GLN A 211 -5.66 -0.60 16.79
CA GLN A 211 -6.04 -2.01 17.04
C GLN A 211 -7.11 -2.49 16.06
N GLY A 212 -6.90 -3.67 15.50
CA GLY A 212 -7.80 -4.30 14.53
C GLY A 212 -7.56 -3.86 13.08
N ASP A 213 -6.56 -3.04 12.82
CA ASP A 213 -6.06 -2.77 11.47
C ASP A 213 -4.98 -3.80 11.12
N PRO A 214 -5.10 -4.53 9.98
CA PRO A 214 -4.16 -5.60 9.61
C PRO A 214 -2.70 -5.15 9.53
N VAL A 215 -2.44 -3.94 9.03
CA VAL A 215 -1.08 -3.39 8.87
C VAL A 215 -0.50 -2.99 10.22
N ALA A 216 -1.30 -2.27 11.03
CA ALA A 216 -0.86 -1.83 12.34
C ALA A 216 -0.65 -3.00 13.31
N ASP A 217 -1.51 -4.03 13.27
CA ASP A 217 -1.39 -5.24 14.07
C ASP A 217 -0.17 -6.09 13.64
N TYR A 218 0.14 -6.13 12.34
CA TYR A 218 1.29 -6.87 11.81
C TYR A 218 2.62 -6.25 12.21
N PHE A 219 2.79 -4.94 11.99
CA PHE A 219 4.08 -4.27 12.27
C PHE A 219 4.24 -3.83 13.71
N GLN A 220 3.14 -3.42 14.35
CA GLN A 220 3.18 -2.81 15.68
C GLN A 220 4.15 -1.61 15.72
N GLN A 221 4.69 -1.28 16.88
CA GLN A 221 5.60 -0.14 17.02
C GLN A 221 7.06 -0.60 16.96
N PRO A 222 7.88 -0.10 16.01
CA PRO A 222 9.31 -0.40 15.94
C PRO A 222 10.04 0.24 17.12
N SER A 223 11.20 -0.32 17.49
CA SER A 223 12.05 0.31 18.50
C SER A 223 12.72 1.58 17.96
N ALA A 224 13.05 2.53 18.84
CA ALA A 224 13.71 3.78 18.46
C ALA A 224 15.00 3.54 17.65
N LEU A 225 15.79 2.51 17.99
CA LEU A 225 16.98 2.13 17.22
C LEU A 225 16.64 1.81 15.75
N ARG A 226 15.52 1.12 15.49
CA ARG A 226 15.12 0.75 14.13
C ARG A 226 14.61 1.95 13.32
N VAL A 227 13.96 2.90 13.98
CA VAL A 227 13.61 4.20 13.38
C VAL A 227 14.85 5.00 13.01
N VAL A 228 15.83 5.07 13.92
CA VAL A 228 17.11 5.76 13.67
C VAL A 228 17.87 5.11 12.52
N LEU A 229 17.93 3.76 12.47
CA LEU A 229 18.55 3.05 11.34
C LEU A 229 17.85 3.35 10.01
N ALA A 230 16.52 3.36 9.99
CA ALA A 230 15.76 3.73 8.78
C ALA A 230 16.06 5.19 8.36
N LEU A 231 16.13 6.11 9.31
CA LEU A 231 16.50 7.51 9.03
C LEU A 231 17.92 7.63 8.47
N ILE A 232 18.91 6.95 9.06
CA ILE A 232 20.30 6.97 8.57
C ILE A 232 20.35 6.44 7.13
N LEU A 233 19.69 5.31 6.84
CA LEU A 233 19.65 4.75 5.50
C LEU A 233 18.91 5.67 4.52
N GLY A 234 17.75 6.21 4.90
CA GLY A 234 16.97 7.08 4.03
C GLY A 234 17.66 8.40 3.71
N VAL A 235 18.23 9.05 4.73
CA VAL A 235 19.01 10.28 4.58
C VAL A 235 20.27 10.00 3.74
N GLY A 236 21.02 8.93 4.06
CA GLY A 236 22.23 8.56 3.33
C GLY A 236 21.97 8.29 1.85
N ILE A 237 20.94 7.53 1.49
CA ILE A 237 20.55 7.27 0.10
C ILE A 237 20.15 8.57 -0.60
N THR A 238 19.39 9.45 0.09
CA THR A 238 18.95 10.73 -0.49
C THR A 238 20.15 11.65 -0.78
N PHE A 239 21.10 11.77 0.15
CA PHE A 239 22.33 12.55 -0.09
C PHE A 239 23.17 11.95 -1.21
N PHE A 240 23.28 10.63 -1.28
CA PHE A 240 24.02 9.96 -2.36
C PHE A 240 23.42 10.23 -3.75
N ALA A 241 22.08 10.29 -3.83
CA ALA A 241 21.37 10.44 -5.10
C ALA A 241 21.18 11.92 -5.51
N PHE A 242 20.87 12.82 -4.56
CA PHE A 242 20.54 14.23 -4.83
C PHE A 242 21.64 15.22 -4.48
N ASP A 243 22.72 14.77 -3.81
CA ASP A 243 23.84 15.61 -3.41
C ASP A 243 23.39 16.93 -2.76
N SER A 244 23.70 18.06 -3.35
CA SER A 244 23.39 19.41 -2.84
C SER A 244 21.87 19.70 -2.74
N TYR A 245 21.02 19.03 -3.49
CA TYR A 245 19.56 19.18 -3.43
C TYR A 245 18.88 18.32 -2.35
N ALA A 246 19.62 17.38 -1.75
CA ALA A 246 19.10 16.48 -0.72
C ALA A 246 18.45 17.22 0.47
N PRO A 247 19.04 18.30 1.06
CA PRO A 247 18.43 18.99 2.18
C PRO A 247 17.02 19.53 1.88
N LEU A 248 16.80 20.03 0.67
CA LEU A 248 15.49 20.58 0.26
C LEU A 248 14.45 19.45 0.12
N ALA A 249 14.80 18.35 -0.56
CA ALA A 249 13.91 17.20 -0.70
C ALA A 249 13.57 16.56 0.64
N LEU A 250 14.57 16.42 1.54
CA LEU A 250 14.37 15.87 2.88
C LEU A 250 13.45 16.75 3.73
N THR A 251 13.68 18.08 3.72
CA THR A 251 12.90 19.00 4.55
C THR A 251 11.47 19.15 4.07
N LEU A 252 11.23 19.35 2.76
CA LEU A 252 9.88 19.48 2.21
C LEU A 252 9.12 18.16 2.30
N GLY A 253 9.75 17.03 2.00
CA GLY A 253 9.16 15.71 2.18
C GLY A 253 8.81 15.42 3.64
N ALA A 254 9.70 15.77 4.59
CA ALA A 254 9.44 15.61 6.03
C ALA A 254 8.28 16.51 6.50
N ALA A 255 8.22 17.76 6.02
CA ALA A 255 7.13 18.68 6.35
C ALA A 255 5.78 18.13 5.84
N ALA A 256 5.72 17.69 4.60
CA ALA A 256 4.52 17.07 4.02
C ALA A 256 4.11 15.80 4.79
N GLY A 257 5.06 14.91 5.08
CA GLY A 257 4.83 13.71 5.87
C GLY A 257 4.33 14.02 7.28
N LEU A 258 4.89 15.03 7.94
CA LEU A 258 4.45 15.48 9.27
C LEU A 258 3.00 16.02 9.23
N ILE A 259 2.66 16.84 8.24
CA ILE A 259 1.28 17.36 8.07
C ILE A 259 0.30 16.19 7.92
N VAL A 260 0.60 15.23 7.04
CA VAL A 260 -0.26 14.05 6.84
C VAL A 260 -0.36 13.23 8.13
N ALA A 261 0.76 12.99 8.82
CA ALA A 261 0.76 12.23 10.07
C ALA A 261 -0.08 12.92 11.16
N LEU A 262 0.05 14.24 11.33
CA LEU A 262 -0.71 15.01 12.31
C LEU A 262 -2.21 15.03 11.99
N VAL A 263 -2.58 15.32 10.75
CA VAL A 263 -3.98 15.36 10.31
C VAL A 263 -4.62 13.98 10.44
N GLY A 264 -3.93 12.93 9.96
CA GLY A 264 -4.39 11.56 10.04
C GLY A 264 -4.49 11.05 11.48
N ALA A 265 -3.48 11.34 12.32
CA ALA A 265 -3.47 10.94 13.71
C ALA A 265 -4.61 11.58 14.52
N ASN A 266 -4.91 12.86 14.28
CA ASN A 266 -6.03 13.55 14.92
C ASN A 266 -7.38 12.93 14.53
N HIS A 267 -7.50 12.46 13.30
CA HIS A 267 -8.71 11.83 12.80
C HIS A 267 -8.87 10.38 13.25
N LEU A 268 -7.77 9.60 13.21
CA LEU A 268 -7.76 8.15 13.48
C LEU A 268 -7.35 7.79 14.90
N ARG A 269 -6.74 8.71 15.67
CA ARG A 269 -6.14 8.50 17.01
C ARG A 269 -5.00 7.46 17.04
N GLY A 270 -4.37 7.22 15.91
CA GLY A 270 -3.28 6.27 15.76
C GLY A 270 -2.87 6.15 14.29
N TYR A 271 -2.03 5.15 13.96
CA TYR A 271 -1.72 4.85 12.57
C TYR A 271 -2.38 3.54 12.13
N ASN A 272 -2.70 3.47 10.84
CA ASN A 272 -3.20 2.31 10.12
C ASN A 272 -2.61 2.29 8.70
N GLY A 273 -2.94 1.27 7.91
CA GLY A 273 -2.50 1.18 6.52
C GLY A 273 -2.92 2.39 5.70
N ALA A 274 -4.17 2.85 5.81
CA ALA A 274 -4.68 3.99 5.06
C ALA A 274 -3.89 5.29 5.29
N LEU A 275 -3.46 5.57 6.54
CA LEU A 275 -2.59 6.70 6.85
C LEU A 275 -1.20 6.54 6.23
N LEU A 276 -0.63 5.34 6.32
CA LEU A 276 0.71 5.08 5.79
C LEU A 276 0.76 5.19 4.27
N GLY A 277 -0.22 4.66 3.55
CA GLY A 277 -0.31 4.80 2.09
C GLY A 277 -0.57 6.24 1.65
N THR A 278 -1.35 7.01 2.42
CA THR A 278 -1.53 8.44 2.17
C THR A 278 -0.23 9.20 2.35
N LEU A 279 0.47 8.98 3.43
CA LEU A 279 1.77 9.59 3.71
C LEU A 279 2.77 9.27 2.59
N GLN A 280 2.85 8.01 2.19
CA GLN A 280 3.74 7.56 1.13
C GLN A 280 3.46 8.32 -0.18
N ASN A 281 2.19 8.38 -0.63
CA ASN A 281 1.83 9.04 -1.90
C ASN A 281 2.08 10.55 -1.87
N ILE A 282 1.75 11.23 -0.77
CA ILE A 282 1.94 12.68 -0.63
C ILE A 282 3.44 13.03 -0.55
N VAL A 283 4.24 12.25 0.17
CA VAL A 283 5.69 12.47 0.24
C VAL A 283 6.35 12.24 -1.11
N GLU A 284 6.01 11.15 -1.83
CA GLU A 284 6.51 10.93 -3.18
C GLU A 284 6.20 12.11 -4.11
N LEU A 285 4.95 12.57 -4.10
CA LEU A 285 4.52 13.69 -4.93
C LEU A 285 5.25 14.99 -4.54
N THR A 286 5.48 15.20 -3.24
CA THR A 286 6.23 16.39 -2.76
C THR A 286 7.69 16.35 -3.23
N VAL A 287 8.34 15.21 -3.17
CA VAL A 287 9.72 15.06 -3.67
C VAL A 287 9.78 15.24 -5.18
N LEU A 288 8.82 14.68 -5.94
CA LEU A 288 8.69 14.93 -7.38
C LEU A 288 8.49 16.41 -7.69
N GLY A 289 7.61 17.11 -6.97
CA GLY A 289 7.41 18.55 -7.11
C GLY A 289 8.64 19.37 -6.74
N THR A 290 9.39 18.94 -5.72
CA THR A 290 10.67 19.56 -5.37
C THR A 290 11.71 19.41 -6.50
N ALA A 291 11.80 18.23 -7.09
CA ALA A 291 12.69 17.97 -8.21
C ALA A 291 12.36 18.87 -9.41
N LEU A 292 11.07 19.08 -9.71
CA LEU A 292 10.65 20.01 -10.77
C LEU A 292 11.03 21.47 -10.48
N ALA A 293 11.11 21.87 -9.23
CA ALA A 293 11.43 23.24 -8.85
C ALA A 293 12.94 23.57 -8.89
N ILE A 294 13.79 22.54 -8.89
CA ILE A 294 15.25 22.68 -8.78
C ILE A 294 16.02 22.30 -10.06
N GLN A 295 15.32 21.80 -11.10
CA GLN A 295 15.93 21.40 -12.37
C GLN A 295 16.31 22.56 -13.29
#